data_6e6fd77506c727ced55dce5d93118bca
#
_entry.id   6e6fd77506c727ced55dce5d93118bca
#
_cell.length_a   1.000
_cell.length_b   1.000
_cell.length_c   1.000
_cell.angle_alpha   90.00
_cell.angle_beta   90.00
_cell.angle_gamma   90.00
#
_symmetry.space_group_name_H-M   'P 1'
#
loop_
_entity.id
_entity.type
_entity.pdbx_description
1 polymer ?
#
loop_
_entity_poly.entity_id
_entity_poly.type
_entity_poly.pdbx_seq_one_letter_code
_entity_poly.pdbx_strand_id
1 'polypeptide(L)'
;MKKLLIIFVLFSLTFCSDDQGDDDQEVIDNQISLSDHLITTSPEGKVYSLLMTSSEYNDWKSKDQFTNTSIREELFKDIYKHFSDNYDFIFLVLNEEDIPENINYYGMLIDVSNDINGLGLDQYDYSSNYGSSGKLKAVMQLTGLSFLQSGPALHELMHNWGNYSLPSENVDEIGSNLTSYSYYGHWGFTGGSSQGQLGGFNQSSLESLGSNQYSVDPFGAFANGGNSVPFNEFELYLMGMIPLSSVNTFDLFKNITSWEPSETNFNFTANSRITYDQDAILSLLGSRIPDSSNSQKEFNLLVLVLTEKELTDGEWNTINSAVDWFSFNGADNSFLFNFYEATNGIGKVIVGE
;
A
#
# COMPACT_ATOMS: atom_id res chain seq x y z
N MET A 1 -7.19 -22.30 31.80
CA MET A 1 -8.11 -21.76 30.78
C MET A 1 -7.73 -20.31 30.56
N LYS A 2 -6.88 -20.04 29.57
CA LYS A 2 -6.52 -18.67 29.15
C LYS A 2 -7.55 -18.26 28.10
N LYS A 3 -8.34 -17.23 28.39
CA LYS A 3 -9.27 -16.65 27.44
C LYS A 3 -8.43 -15.91 26.38
N LEU A 4 -8.45 -16.42 25.17
CA LEU A 4 -7.93 -15.75 23.99
C LEU A 4 -8.89 -14.58 23.68
N LEU A 5 -8.44 -13.37 23.92
CA LEU A 5 -9.19 -12.16 23.54
C LEU A 5 -8.86 -11.89 22.07
N ILE A 6 -9.73 -12.34 21.18
CA ILE A 6 -9.64 -11.99 19.76
C ILE A 6 -10.17 -10.55 19.67
N ILE A 7 -9.27 -9.61 19.49
CA ILE A 7 -9.63 -8.22 19.16
C ILE A 7 -9.96 -8.21 17.67
N PHE A 8 -11.26 -8.21 17.36
CA PHE A 8 -11.74 -7.86 16.03
C PHE A 8 -11.56 -6.36 15.84
N VAL A 9 -10.50 -5.99 15.14
CA VAL A 9 -10.41 -4.63 14.60
C VAL A 9 -11.31 -4.58 13.38
N LEU A 10 -12.47 -3.93 13.52
CA LEU A 10 -13.32 -3.60 12.39
C LEU A 10 -12.62 -2.51 11.56
N PHE A 11 -11.99 -2.91 10.48
CA PHE A 11 -11.51 -1.99 9.46
C PHE A 11 -12.68 -1.61 8.55
N SER A 12 -13.20 -0.42 8.71
CA SER A 12 -14.02 0.20 7.67
C SER A 12 -13.09 1.00 6.77
N LEU A 13 -12.65 0.38 5.68
CA LEU A 13 -11.88 1.06 4.64
C LEU A 13 -12.84 1.83 3.73
N THR A 14 -12.74 3.13 3.76
CA THR A 14 -13.41 3.97 2.79
C THR A 14 -12.36 4.63 1.89
N PHE A 15 -12.36 4.24 0.65
CA PHE A 15 -12.09 4.94 -0.60
C PHE A 15 -10.74 5.61 -0.87
N CYS A 16 -9.97 5.02 -1.80
CA CYS A 16 -9.20 5.81 -2.76
C CYS A 16 -10.12 6.22 -3.91
N SER A 17 -10.30 7.51 -4.17
CA SER A 17 -11.00 8.02 -5.34
C SER A 17 -10.00 8.65 -6.30
N ASP A 18 -9.81 8.03 -7.47
CA ASP A 18 -9.26 8.74 -8.62
C ASP A 18 -10.38 9.57 -9.24
N ASP A 19 -10.25 10.88 -9.20
CA ASP A 19 -11.12 11.81 -9.88
C ASP A 19 -10.49 12.21 -11.23
N GLN A 20 -11.00 11.63 -12.31
CA GLN A 20 -10.83 12.13 -13.69
C GLN A 20 -12.12 12.80 -14.08
N GLY A 21 -12.30 14.02 -13.66
CA GLY A 21 -13.42 14.87 -14.07
C GLY A 21 -12.93 16.24 -14.50
N ASP A 22 -12.85 16.45 -15.82
CA ASP A 22 -12.79 17.79 -16.42
C ASP A 22 -14.05 18.57 -16.02
N ASP A 23 -13.89 19.55 -15.14
CA ASP A 23 -14.84 20.66 -15.00
C ASP A 23 -14.05 21.96 -14.80
N ASP A 24 -14.10 22.81 -15.84
CA ASP A 24 -13.63 24.19 -15.81
C ASP A 24 -14.35 24.99 -14.70
N GLN A 25 -13.76 25.04 -13.51
CA GLN A 25 -14.07 26.05 -12.51
C GLN A 25 -12.88 26.99 -12.34
N GLU A 26 -13.17 28.29 -12.41
CA GLU A 26 -12.22 29.37 -12.14
C GLU A 26 -11.43 29.08 -10.86
N VAL A 27 -10.15 28.75 -11.04
CA VAL A 27 -9.18 28.60 -9.95
C VAL A 27 -8.93 29.99 -9.39
N ILE A 28 -9.51 30.28 -8.24
CA ILE A 28 -9.02 31.35 -7.38
C ILE A 28 -7.66 30.87 -6.89
N ASP A 29 -6.64 31.37 -7.54
CA ASP A 29 -5.22 31.14 -7.24
C ASP A 29 -4.88 31.75 -5.86
N ASN A 30 -5.26 31.05 -4.80
CA ASN A 30 -4.69 31.25 -3.49
C ASN A 30 -3.39 30.42 -3.46
N GLN A 31 -2.33 30.96 -4.05
CA GLN A 31 -0.97 30.45 -3.84
C GLN A 31 -0.68 30.47 -2.34
N ILE A 32 -0.88 29.35 -1.68
CA ILE A 32 -0.29 29.07 -0.38
C ILE A 32 1.19 28.82 -0.68
N SER A 33 2.01 29.88 -0.55
CA SER A 33 3.47 29.72 -0.57
C SER A 33 3.83 28.90 0.66
N LEU A 34 4.15 27.64 0.48
CA LEU A 34 4.76 26.85 1.55
C LEU A 34 6.08 27.54 1.93
N SER A 35 6.28 27.79 3.21
CA SER A 35 7.55 28.29 3.73
C SER A 35 8.60 27.17 3.64
N ASP A 36 9.88 27.52 3.49
CA ASP A 36 10.96 26.55 3.64
C ASP A 36 10.84 25.87 5.02
N HIS A 37 10.66 24.54 5.04
CA HIS A 37 10.46 23.80 6.27
C HIS A 37 11.80 23.53 6.98
N LEU A 38 11.77 23.53 8.30
CA LEU A 38 12.91 23.05 9.10
C LEU A 38 12.87 21.52 9.13
N ILE A 39 13.95 20.90 8.66
CA ILE A 39 14.15 19.46 8.74
C ILE A 39 15.15 19.14 9.84
N THR A 40 14.77 18.25 10.74
CA THR A 40 15.64 17.77 11.84
C THR A 40 15.85 16.26 11.68
N THR A 41 17.08 15.83 11.85
CA THR A 41 17.46 14.40 11.77
C THR A 41 17.29 13.74 13.12
N SER A 42 16.82 12.49 13.14
CA SER A 42 16.82 11.67 14.35
C SER A 42 18.22 11.43 14.90
N PRO A 43 18.35 11.11 16.19
CA PRO A 43 19.67 10.79 16.77
C PRO A 43 20.42 9.67 16.05
N GLU A 44 19.73 8.71 15.48
CA GLU A 44 20.26 7.57 14.72
C GLU A 44 20.57 7.90 13.25
N GLY A 45 20.17 9.08 12.76
CA GLY A 45 20.44 9.52 11.40
C GLY A 45 19.62 8.85 10.29
N LYS A 46 18.52 8.16 10.64
CA LYS A 46 17.73 7.37 9.68
C LYS A 46 16.37 7.97 9.35
N VAL A 47 15.80 8.73 10.27
CA VAL A 47 14.47 9.34 10.15
C VAL A 47 14.62 10.84 10.31
N TYR A 48 13.74 11.57 9.63
CA TYR A 48 13.73 13.03 9.69
C TYR A 48 12.37 13.51 10.15
N SER A 49 12.31 14.68 10.79
CA SER A 49 11.06 15.42 11.00
C SER A 49 11.04 16.66 10.11
N LEU A 50 9.87 16.98 9.60
CA LEU A 50 9.59 18.19 8.85
C LEU A 50 8.63 19.03 9.69
N LEU A 51 9.12 20.17 10.17
CA LEU A 51 8.37 21.08 11.04
C LEU A 51 7.51 22.03 10.19
N MET A 52 6.21 21.89 10.33
CA MET A 52 5.20 22.79 9.77
C MET A 52 4.78 23.84 10.78
N THR A 53 4.20 24.94 10.33
CA THR A 53 3.45 25.80 11.24
C THR A 53 2.19 25.08 11.73
N SER A 54 1.65 25.46 12.90
CA SER A 54 0.40 24.85 13.40
C SER A 54 -0.77 25.02 12.43
N SER A 55 -0.86 26.14 11.72
CA SER A 55 -1.90 26.35 10.71
C SER A 55 -1.75 25.39 9.54
N GLU A 56 -0.54 25.21 9.04
CA GLU A 56 -0.23 24.34 7.91
C GLU A 56 -0.46 22.87 8.25
N TYR A 57 0.01 22.41 9.41
CA TYR A 57 -0.21 21.03 9.88
C TYR A 57 -1.70 20.73 10.11
N ASN A 58 -2.44 21.71 10.67
CA ASN A 58 -3.90 21.56 10.81
C ASN A 58 -4.60 21.52 9.46
N ASP A 59 -4.21 22.36 8.50
CA ASP A 59 -4.74 22.33 7.14
C ASP A 59 -4.41 21.03 6.44
N TRP A 60 -3.17 20.53 6.61
CA TRP A 60 -2.75 19.25 6.04
C TRP A 60 -3.67 18.10 6.48
N LYS A 61 -3.97 18.01 7.77
CA LYS A 61 -4.84 16.96 8.33
C LYS A 61 -6.33 17.20 8.01
N SER A 62 -6.82 18.42 8.23
CA SER A 62 -8.26 18.69 8.15
C SER A 62 -8.81 18.75 6.72
N LYS A 63 -7.95 19.02 5.74
CA LYS A 63 -8.30 19.09 4.31
C LYS A 63 -7.72 17.93 3.51
N ASP A 64 -7.09 16.96 4.18
CA ASP A 64 -6.37 15.85 3.55
C ASP A 64 -5.47 16.32 2.39
N GLN A 65 -4.54 17.23 2.70
CA GLN A 65 -3.68 17.85 1.68
C GLN A 65 -2.77 16.85 0.95
N PHE A 66 -2.59 15.66 1.51
CA PHE A 66 -1.87 14.61 0.80
C PHE A 66 -2.57 14.21 -0.50
N THR A 67 -3.89 14.22 -0.54
CA THR A 67 -4.68 13.94 -1.77
C THR A 67 -4.70 15.12 -2.74
N ASN A 68 -4.38 16.34 -2.29
CA ASN A 68 -4.28 17.51 -3.14
C ASN A 68 -2.96 17.50 -3.92
N THR A 69 -3.03 17.25 -5.22
CA THR A 69 -1.85 17.11 -6.09
C THR A 69 -0.91 18.32 -6.03
N SER A 70 -1.44 19.54 -6.14
CA SER A 70 -0.59 20.74 -6.17
C SER A 70 0.14 20.96 -4.84
N ILE A 71 -0.57 20.82 -3.72
CA ILE A 71 0.01 21.00 -2.38
C ILE A 71 1.03 19.90 -2.09
N ARG A 72 0.70 18.66 -2.46
CA ARG A 72 1.63 17.52 -2.31
C ARG A 72 2.90 17.74 -3.12
N GLU A 73 2.80 18.07 -4.41
CA GLU A 73 3.96 18.31 -5.26
C GLU A 73 4.84 19.46 -4.75
N GLU A 74 4.25 20.54 -4.22
CA GLU A 74 5.00 21.64 -3.61
C GLU A 74 5.76 21.20 -2.37
N LEU A 75 5.13 20.42 -1.48
CA LEU A 75 5.82 19.91 -0.29
C LEU A 75 7.02 19.02 -0.68
N PHE A 76 6.85 18.14 -1.68
CA PHE A 76 7.96 17.29 -2.12
C PHE A 76 9.08 18.08 -2.81
N LYS A 77 8.77 19.14 -3.56
CA LYS A 77 9.78 20.05 -4.10
C LYS A 77 10.57 20.74 -2.99
N ASP A 78 9.93 21.07 -1.85
CA ASP A 78 10.63 21.61 -0.69
C ASP A 78 11.51 20.55 -0.02
N ILE A 79 11.02 19.33 0.15
CA ILE A 79 11.80 18.19 0.64
C ILE A 79 13.06 17.98 -0.22
N TYR A 80 12.95 18.01 -1.53
CA TYR A 80 14.11 17.84 -2.44
C TYR A 80 15.10 19.01 -2.48
N LYS A 81 14.83 20.12 -1.78
CA LYS A 81 15.87 21.14 -1.51
C LYS A 81 16.89 20.67 -0.45
N HIS A 82 16.49 19.72 0.39
CA HIS A 82 17.26 19.22 1.54
C HIS A 82 17.88 17.85 1.29
N PHE A 83 17.36 17.07 0.35
CA PHE A 83 17.78 15.71 0.07
C PHE A 83 18.21 15.54 -1.38
N SER A 84 19.22 14.70 -1.59
CA SER A 84 19.60 14.25 -2.92
C SER A 84 18.55 13.31 -3.52
N ASP A 85 18.51 13.19 -4.86
CA ASP A 85 17.56 12.31 -5.58
C ASP A 85 18.01 10.85 -5.56
N ASN A 86 18.05 10.26 -4.35
CA ASN A 86 18.54 8.90 -4.12
C ASN A 86 17.42 7.91 -3.73
N TYR A 87 16.20 8.39 -3.49
CA TYR A 87 15.12 7.60 -2.91
C TYR A 87 14.15 7.07 -3.96
N ASP A 88 13.83 5.78 -3.87
CA ASP A 88 12.76 5.14 -4.64
C ASP A 88 11.38 5.48 -4.07
N PHE A 89 11.30 5.57 -2.74
CA PHE A 89 10.07 5.88 -2.00
C PHE A 89 10.32 6.95 -0.95
N ILE A 90 9.31 7.80 -0.73
CA ILE A 90 9.29 8.75 0.39
C ILE A 90 8.01 8.52 1.18
N PHE A 91 8.15 8.21 2.47
CA PHE A 91 7.04 8.03 3.39
C PHE A 91 6.90 9.26 4.30
N LEU A 92 5.75 9.90 4.24
CA LEU A 92 5.32 10.91 5.18
C LEU A 92 4.55 10.22 6.30
N VAL A 93 4.91 10.51 7.54
CA VAL A 93 4.25 9.93 8.72
C VAL A 93 3.71 11.08 9.55
N LEU A 94 2.41 11.10 9.83
CA LEU A 94 1.85 12.13 10.70
C LEU A 94 2.24 11.87 12.16
N ASN A 95 2.59 12.94 12.89
CA ASN A 95 2.87 12.86 14.32
C ASN A 95 1.55 12.79 15.11
N GLU A 96 0.82 11.69 14.89
CA GLU A 96 -0.48 11.41 15.52
C GLU A 96 -0.48 10.01 16.14
N GLU A 97 -1.26 9.82 17.20
CA GLU A 97 -1.49 8.50 17.81
C GLU A 97 -2.60 7.72 17.08
N ASP A 98 -3.62 8.45 16.59
CA ASP A 98 -4.80 7.93 15.90
C ASP A 98 -5.00 8.62 14.56
N ILE A 99 -5.87 8.08 13.71
CA ILE A 99 -6.23 8.70 12.44
C ILE A 99 -6.91 10.06 12.69
N PRO A 100 -6.45 11.15 12.06
CA PRO A 100 -7.12 12.45 12.15
C PRO A 100 -8.57 12.40 11.68
N GLU A 101 -9.47 13.16 12.34
CA GLU A 101 -10.92 13.08 12.15
C GLU A 101 -11.39 13.20 10.68
N ASN A 102 -10.67 13.99 9.86
CA ASN A 102 -11.05 14.25 8.46
C ASN A 102 -10.26 13.39 7.45
N ILE A 103 -9.47 12.45 7.92
CA ILE A 103 -8.79 11.46 7.10
C ILE A 103 -9.47 10.11 7.34
N ASN A 104 -9.75 9.38 6.27
CA ASN A 104 -10.50 8.12 6.35
C ASN A 104 -9.67 6.89 5.99
N TYR A 105 -8.34 6.99 6.05
CA TYR A 105 -7.41 5.91 5.76
C TYR A 105 -6.27 5.86 6.80
N TYR A 106 -5.68 4.70 7.00
CA TYR A 106 -4.47 4.49 7.83
C TYR A 106 -3.19 4.80 7.06
N GLY A 107 -3.19 4.49 5.79
CA GLY A 107 -2.13 4.74 4.82
C GLY A 107 -2.72 5.01 3.45
N MET A 108 -1.96 5.71 2.62
CA MET A 108 -2.27 5.94 1.21
C MET A 108 -0.97 6.07 0.42
N LEU A 109 -0.86 5.36 -0.68
CA LEU A 109 0.24 5.50 -1.63
C LEU A 109 -0.25 6.21 -2.90
N ILE A 110 0.59 7.07 -3.42
CA ILE A 110 0.39 7.75 -4.71
C ILE A 110 1.59 7.43 -5.60
N ASP A 111 1.32 6.80 -6.72
CA ASP A 111 2.31 6.48 -7.72
C ASP A 111 2.85 7.75 -8.40
N VAL A 112 4.15 7.82 -8.60
CA VAL A 112 4.84 8.96 -9.23
C VAL A 112 5.45 8.56 -10.57
N SER A 113 6.02 7.38 -10.66
CA SER A 113 6.58 6.87 -11.91
C SER A 113 6.47 5.36 -12.04
N ASN A 114 6.32 4.88 -13.26
CA ASN A 114 6.38 3.46 -13.60
C ASN A 114 7.27 3.26 -14.83
N ASP A 115 8.35 2.54 -14.66
CA ASP A 115 9.29 2.13 -15.72
C ASP A 115 9.15 0.64 -16.09
N ILE A 116 8.11 -0.04 -15.58
CA ILE A 116 7.89 -1.48 -15.72
C ILE A 116 6.77 -1.72 -16.74
N ASN A 117 6.99 -2.63 -17.68
CA ASN A 117 5.93 -3.20 -18.52
C ASN A 117 5.36 -4.47 -17.90
N GLY A 118 4.12 -4.80 -18.21
CA GLY A 118 3.47 -6.03 -17.75
C GLY A 118 2.84 -5.93 -16.37
N LEU A 119 2.46 -4.72 -15.94
CA LEU A 119 1.69 -4.46 -14.71
C LEU A 119 0.23 -4.06 -14.99
N GLY A 120 -0.18 -4.03 -16.25
CA GLY A 120 -1.53 -3.62 -16.65
C GLY A 120 -1.70 -2.13 -16.94
N LEU A 121 -0.61 -1.36 -16.90
CA LEU A 121 -0.58 0.06 -17.24
C LEU A 121 0.65 0.39 -18.09
N ASP A 122 0.59 1.52 -18.80
CA ASP A 122 1.71 2.06 -19.55
C ASP A 122 2.78 2.65 -18.62
N GLN A 123 3.99 2.81 -19.16
CA GLN A 123 5.07 3.52 -18.46
C GLN A 123 4.78 5.02 -18.42
N TYR A 124 5.13 5.67 -17.32
CA TYR A 124 5.00 7.11 -17.11
C TYR A 124 6.04 7.60 -16.10
N ASP A 125 6.30 8.92 -16.11
CA ASP A 125 7.20 9.57 -15.16
C ASP A 125 6.73 11.00 -14.86
N TYR A 126 6.21 11.21 -13.66
CA TYR A 126 5.85 12.53 -13.10
C TYR A 126 6.82 12.96 -12.00
N SER A 127 7.96 12.29 -11.84
CA SER A 127 8.92 12.55 -10.75
C SER A 127 9.40 13.99 -10.70
N SER A 128 9.52 14.65 -11.88
CA SER A 128 9.91 16.07 -11.96
C SER A 128 8.91 17.02 -11.30
N ASN A 129 7.64 16.67 -11.23
CA ASN A 129 6.62 17.44 -10.52
C ASN A 129 6.88 17.48 -9.02
N TYR A 130 7.51 16.43 -8.50
CA TYR A 130 7.88 16.27 -7.09
C TYR A 130 9.31 16.80 -6.78
N GLY A 131 10.07 17.22 -7.77
CA GLY A 131 11.46 17.66 -7.60
C GLY A 131 12.51 16.56 -7.75
N SER A 132 12.11 15.33 -8.06
CA SER A 132 13.01 14.22 -8.40
C SER A 132 13.44 14.29 -9.87
N SER A 133 14.58 13.73 -10.18
CA SER A 133 15.14 13.64 -11.54
C SER A 133 14.94 12.25 -12.19
N GLY A 134 13.91 11.51 -11.74
CA GLY A 134 13.55 10.20 -12.29
C GLY A 134 13.75 9.03 -11.32
N LYS A 135 14.16 9.28 -10.06
CA LYS A 135 14.40 8.21 -9.09
C LYS A 135 13.13 7.83 -8.31
N LEU A 136 12.28 8.80 -8.00
CA LEU A 136 11.10 8.62 -7.17
C LEU A 136 10.04 7.79 -7.89
N LYS A 137 9.62 6.68 -7.29
CA LYS A 137 8.58 5.76 -7.80
C LYS A 137 7.20 6.06 -7.21
N ALA A 138 7.14 6.26 -5.91
CA ALA A 138 5.89 6.59 -5.22
C ALA A 138 6.13 7.34 -3.92
N VAL A 139 5.08 8.03 -3.47
CA VAL A 139 5.02 8.68 -2.17
C VAL A 139 3.91 8.05 -1.35
N MET A 140 4.11 7.91 -0.04
CA MET A 140 3.13 7.34 0.87
C MET A 140 2.88 8.26 2.04
N GLN A 141 1.65 8.37 2.50
CA GLN A 141 1.33 8.94 3.81
C GLN A 141 0.81 7.85 4.74
N LEU A 142 1.39 7.80 5.94
CA LEU A 142 0.87 7.03 7.09
C LEU A 142 0.32 8.03 8.12
N THR A 143 -0.88 7.80 8.60
CA THR A 143 -1.61 8.78 9.40
C THR A 143 -1.31 8.71 10.90
N GLY A 144 -0.32 7.93 11.31
CA GLY A 144 0.15 7.83 12.69
C GLY A 144 1.51 7.18 12.82
N LEU A 145 2.24 7.53 13.89
CA LEU A 145 3.63 7.09 14.14
C LEU A 145 3.81 5.57 14.18
N SER A 146 2.80 4.83 14.65
CA SER A 146 2.87 3.37 14.77
C SER A 146 2.53 2.63 13.48
N PHE A 147 1.95 3.29 12.46
CA PHE A 147 1.36 2.61 11.31
C PHE A 147 2.37 2.07 10.31
N LEU A 148 3.62 2.49 10.39
CA LEU A 148 4.70 1.84 9.64
C LEU A 148 4.89 0.38 10.09
N GLN A 149 4.76 0.08 11.38
CA GLN A 149 4.91 -1.27 11.93
C GLN A 149 3.57 -1.99 12.08
N SER A 150 2.55 -1.34 12.64
CA SER A 150 1.26 -2.00 12.87
C SER A 150 0.43 -2.20 11.59
N GLY A 151 0.84 -1.61 10.49
CA GLY A 151 0.19 -1.65 9.16
C GLY A 151 -0.53 -0.32 8.86
N PRO A 152 -0.83 -0.01 7.60
CA PRO A 152 -0.83 -0.89 6.42
C PRO A 152 0.39 -0.72 5.48
N ALA A 153 1.57 -0.38 5.97
CA ALA A 153 2.70 0.01 5.12
C ALA A 153 3.04 -0.97 3.97
N LEU A 154 2.97 -2.29 4.20
CA LEU A 154 3.19 -3.29 3.15
C LEU A 154 2.06 -3.27 2.10
N HIS A 155 0.81 -3.11 2.55
CA HIS A 155 -0.35 -3.02 1.68
C HIS A 155 -0.25 -1.80 0.75
N GLU A 156 -0.04 -0.63 1.33
CA GLU A 156 0.11 0.59 0.55
C GLU A 156 1.29 0.49 -0.43
N LEU A 157 2.41 -0.07 0.01
CA LEU A 157 3.58 -0.22 -0.86
C LEU A 157 3.30 -1.16 -2.04
N MET A 158 2.45 -2.20 -1.86
CA MET A 158 2.08 -3.10 -2.94
C MET A 158 1.29 -2.41 -4.06
N HIS A 159 0.57 -1.33 -3.77
CA HIS A 159 -0.14 -0.54 -4.77
C HIS A 159 0.78 -0.02 -5.87
N ASN A 160 2.05 0.26 -5.58
CA ASN A 160 3.04 0.66 -6.61
C ASN A 160 3.18 -0.35 -7.78
N TRP A 161 2.82 -1.62 -7.58
CA TRP A 161 2.92 -2.64 -8.62
C TRP A 161 1.59 -3.28 -8.98
N GLY A 162 0.61 -3.24 -8.07
CA GLY A 162 -0.59 -4.08 -8.16
C GLY A 162 -1.87 -3.39 -8.64
N ASN A 163 -1.89 -2.06 -8.75
CA ASN A 163 -3.10 -1.29 -8.98
C ASN A 163 -3.91 -1.71 -10.22
N TYR A 164 -3.22 -2.10 -11.30
CA TYR A 164 -3.86 -2.31 -12.60
C TYR A 164 -3.72 -3.74 -13.12
N SER A 165 -3.17 -4.65 -12.33
CA SER A 165 -2.78 -5.98 -12.79
C SER A 165 -3.95 -6.96 -12.94
N LEU A 166 -4.99 -6.84 -12.14
CA LEU A 166 -6.20 -7.66 -12.25
C LEU A 166 -7.43 -6.76 -12.37
N PRO A 167 -8.48 -7.21 -13.09
CA PRO A 167 -9.77 -6.55 -13.05
C PRO A 167 -10.30 -6.60 -11.62
N SER A 168 -10.43 -5.46 -10.97
CA SER A 168 -10.99 -5.37 -9.62
C SER A 168 -12.46 -5.78 -9.64
N GLU A 169 -12.79 -6.77 -8.82
CA GLU A 169 -14.17 -7.13 -8.53
C GLU A 169 -14.36 -6.88 -7.04
N ASN A 170 -14.93 -5.78 -6.74
CA ASN A 170 -14.95 -5.22 -5.43
C ASN A 170 -15.64 -6.11 -4.39
N VAL A 171 -14.93 -6.44 -3.36
CA VAL A 171 -15.37 -7.23 -2.21
C VAL A 171 -15.03 -6.58 -0.87
N ASP A 172 -14.60 -5.33 -0.89
CA ASP A 172 -14.09 -4.65 0.29
C ASP A 172 -15.20 -4.17 1.23
N GLU A 173 -16.46 -4.06 0.74
CA GLU A 173 -17.54 -3.55 1.56
C GLU A 173 -18.68 -4.56 1.75
N ILE A 174 -18.93 -4.90 3.00
CA ILE A 174 -20.07 -5.72 3.40
C ILE A 174 -21.37 -4.98 3.09
N GLY A 175 -22.22 -5.60 2.25
CA GLY A 175 -23.54 -5.08 1.92
C GLY A 175 -23.54 -3.92 0.94
N SER A 176 -22.40 -3.48 0.41
CA SER A 176 -22.35 -2.58 -0.72
C SER A 176 -22.72 -3.32 -2.01
N ASN A 177 -23.14 -2.55 -3.01
CA ASN A 177 -23.40 -3.12 -4.33
C ASN A 177 -22.06 -3.38 -5.03
N LEU A 178 -21.52 -4.58 -4.85
CA LEU A 178 -20.23 -5.05 -5.36
C LEU A 178 -20.02 -4.85 -6.86
N THR A 179 -21.05 -4.50 -7.61
CA THR A 179 -20.99 -4.25 -9.05
C THR A 179 -20.61 -2.81 -9.41
N SER A 180 -20.54 -1.89 -8.45
CA SER A 180 -20.39 -0.45 -8.71
C SER A 180 -18.98 0.09 -8.49
N TYR A 181 -18.05 -0.71 -8.01
CA TYR A 181 -16.71 -0.24 -7.71
C TYR A 181 -15.63 -0.96 -8.53
N SER A 182 -14.95 -0.19 -9.35
CA SER A 182 -13.67 -0.59 -9.95
C SER A 182 -12.56 -0.04 -9.06
N TYR A 183 -12.28 -0.68 -7.93
CA TYR A 183 -11.10 -0.28 -7.16
C TYR A 183 -9.87 -0.91 -7.77
N TYR A 184 -9.03 -0.05 -8.22
CA TYR A 184 -7.72 -0.43 -8.67
C TYR A 184 -6.93 -1.01 -7.48
N GLY A 185 -6.39 -2.21 -7.68
CA GLY A 185 -5.47 -2.83 -6.73
C GLY A 185 -6.10 -3.56 -5.54
N HIS A 186 -7.40 -3.50 -5.31
CA HIS A 186 -8.04 -4.30 -4.28
C HIS A 186 -8.74 -5.50 -4.89
N TRP A 187 -8.17 -6.68 -4.68
CA TRP A 187 -8.70 -7.93 -5.27
C TRP A 187 -9.63 -8.68 -4.31
N GLY A 188 -9.80 -8.15 -3.10
CA GLY A 188 -10.60 -8.76 -2.04
C GLY A 188 -10.03 -10.11 -1.63
N PHE A 189 -10.89 -11.12 -1.44
CA PHE A 189 -10.48 -12.50 -1.15
C PHE A 189 -10.22 -13.33 -2.42
N THR A 190 -9.86 -12.71 -3.51
CA THR A 190 -9.50 -13.34 -4.79
C THR A 190 -8.14 -12.83 -5.27
N GLY A 191 -7.62 -13.36 -6.38
CA GLY A 191 -6.41 -12.78 -6.99
C GLY A 191 -5.07 -13.28 -6.44
N GLY A 192 -5.05 -14.45 -5.80
CA GLY A 192 -3.80 -15.08 -5.36
C GLY A 192 -4.00 -16.52 -4.95
N SER A 193 -2.93 -17.30 -4.90
CA SER A 193 -2.95 -18.70 -4.47
C SER A 193 -2.82 -18.88 -2.96
N SER A 194 -2.48 -17.82 -2.26
CA SER A 194 -2.57 -17.60 -0.82
C SER A 194 -3.07 -16.18 -0.58
N GLN A 195 -3.47 -15.86 0.65
CA GLN A 195 -3.76 -14.49 1.02
C GLN A 195 -2.49 -13.64 0.90
N GLY A 196 -2.62 -12.46 0.30
CA GLY A 196 -1.57 -11.47 0.15
C GLY A 196 -2.02 -10.09 0.62
N GLN A 197 -1.33 -9.06 0.13
CA GLN A 197 -1.56 -7.67 0.51
C GLN A 197 -2.79 -7.07 -0.17
N LEU A 198 -3.02 -7.38 -1.46
CA LEU A 198 -4.13 -6.85 -2.25
C LEU A 198 -5.27 -7.85 -2.41
N GLY A 199 -5.09 -9.08 -2.01
CA GLY A 199 -6.12 -10.11 -2.07
C GLY A 199 -5.55 -11.54 -2.07
N GLY A 200 -6.47 -12.50 -2.27
CA GLY A 200 -6.14 -13.91 -2.33
C GLY A 200 -6.65 -14.73 -1.15
N PHE A 201 -6.61 -16.04 -1.32
CA PHE A 201 -6.94 -17.03 -0.31
C PHE A 201 -6.15 -18.33 -0.60
N ASN A 202 -6.17 -19.28 0.32
CA ASN A 202 -5.53 -20.57 0.10
C ASN A 202 -6.27 -21.39 -0.95
N GLN A 203 -5.80 -21.37 -2.19
CA GLN A 203 -6.41 -22.09 -3.32
C GLN A 203 -6.55 -23.59 -3.09
N SER A 204 -5.67 -24.21 -2.30
CA SER A 204 -5.76 -25.64 -2.01
C SER A 204 -6.94 -26.00 -1.11
N SER A 205 -7.54 -25.03 -0.43
CA SER A 205 -8.75 -25.22 0.39
C SER A 205 -10.05 -25.02 -0.37
N LEU A 206 -9.99 -24.56 -1.64
CA LEU A 206 -11.18 -24.24 -2.41
C LEU A 206 -12.03 -25.47 -2.71
N GLU A 207 -13.25 -25.46 -2.23
CA GLU A 207 -14.27 -26.49 -2.48
C GLU A 207 -15.47 -25.85 -3.19
N SER A 208 -15.96 -26.51 -4.24
CA SER A 208 -17.20 -26.13 -4.91
C SER A 208 -18.39 -26.87 -4.27
N LEU A 209 -19.31 -26.11 -3.70
CA LEU A 209 -20.54 -26.64 -3.08
C LEU A 209 -21.68 -26.78 -4.07
N GLY A 210 -21.47 -26.42 -5.34
CA GLY A 210 -22.50 -26.40 -6.40
C GLY A 210 -23.26 -25.07 -6.42
N SER A 211 -24.01 -24.84 -7.50
CA SER A 211 -24.86 -23.65 -7.68
C SER A 211 -24.09 -22.32 -7.45
N ASN A 212 -22.85 -22.26 -7.90
CA ASN A 212 -21.95 -21.09 -7.72
C ASN A 212 -21.60 -20.77 -6.26
N GLN A 213 -21.75 -21.73 -5.37
CA GLN A 213 -21.34 -21.64 -3.99
C GLN A 213 -19.97 -22.30 -3.79
N TYR A 214 -19.15 -21.68 -2.97
CA TYR A 214 -17.78 -22.10 -2.70
C TYR A 214 -17.48 -22.01 -1.21
N SER A 215 -16.52 -22.81 -0.76
CA SER A 215 -15.96 -22.78 0.58
C SER A 215 -14.44 -22.76 0.50
N VAL A 216 -13.80 -21.99 1.39
CA VAL A 216 -12.34 -21.93 1.55
C VAL A 216 -11.99 -21.91 3.03
N ASP A 217 -10.70 -22.10 3.38
CA ASP A 217 -10.21 -21.93 4.74
C ASP A 217 -10.55 -20.54 5.30
N PRO A 218 -10.66 -20.39 6.63
CA PRO A 218 -10.90 -19.11 7.24
C PRO A 218 -9.76 -18.11 6.95
N PHE A 219 -10.13 -16.90 6.58
CA PHE A 219 -9.21 -15.78 6.39
C PHE A 219 -9.93 -14.46 6.70
N GLY A 220 -9.21 -13.35 6.72
CA GLY A 220 -9.82 -12.04 6.92
C GLY A 220 -10.85 -11.74 5.83
N ALA A 221 -12.03 -11.28 6.23
CA ALA A 221 -13.17 -11.10 5.34
C ALA A 221 -12.89 -10.16 4.15
N PHE A 222 -12.03 -9.18 4.35
CA PHE A 222 -11.66 -8.23 3.30
C PHE A 222 -10.49 -8.70 2.45
N ALA A 223 -9.77 -9.72 2.89
CA ALA A 223 -8.55 -10.26 2.26
C ALA A 223 -7.51 -9.19 1.86
N ASN A 224 -7.65 -7.99 2.39
CA ASN A 224 -6.66 -6.95 2.27
C ASN A 224 -5.59 -7.20 3.34
N GLY A 225 -4.35 -7.23 2.91
CA GLY A 225 -3.24 -7.42 3.82
C GLY A 225 -3.07 -6.24 4.78
N GLY A 226 -2.30 -6.49 5.77
CA GLY A 226 -1.65 -5.54 6.63
C GLY A 226 -0.29 -6.11 6.94
N ASN A 227 0.49 -5.52 7.82
CA ASN A 227 1.83 -6.08 8.08
C ASN A 227 1.81 -7.48 8.73
N SER A 228 0.64 -8.08 8.97
CA SER A 228 0.48 -9.48 9.41
C SER A 228 0.32 -10.50 8.28
N VAL A 229 0.38 -10.07 7.03
CA VAL A 229 0.26 -10.92 5.84
C VAL A 229 1.45 -10.68 4.93
N PRO A 230 2.16 -11.74 4.44
CA PRO A 230 3.24 -11.56 3.47
C PRO A 230 2.68 -11.30 2.07
N PHE A 231 3.51 -10.91 1.12
CA PHE A 231 3.14 -10.88 -0.29
C PHE A 231 2.92 -12.31 -0.82
N ASN A 232 1.83 -12.51 -1.57
CA ASN A 232 1.61 -13.77 -2.28
C ASN A 232 2.47 -13.89 -3.55
N GLU A 233 2.44 -15.04 -4.21
CA GLU A 233 3.32 -15.29 -5.36
C GLU A 233 3.00 -14.38 -6.55
N PHE A 234 1.73 -14.00 -6.74
CA PHE A 234 1.38 -13.10 -7.83
C PHE A 234 1.87 -11.67 -7.55
N GLU A 235 1.73 -11.19 -6.31
CA GLU A 235 2.28 -9.92 -5.87
C GLU A 235 3.81 -9.89 -6.00
N LEU A 236 4.50 -10.95 -5.55
CA LEU A 236 5.94 -11.09 -5.71
C LEU A 236 6.38 -11.10 -7.18
N TYR A 237 5.59 -11.68 -8.08
CA TYR A 237 5.83 -11.59 -9.52
C TYR A 237 5.69 -10.17 -10.03
N LEU A 238 4.64 -9.45 -9.66
CA LEU A 238 4.43 -8.05 -10.06
C LEU A 238 5.56 -7.15 -9.55
N MET A 239 6.02 -7.35 -8.33
CA MET A 239 7.21 -6.68 -7.78
C MET A 239 8.50 -7.07 -8.52
N GLY A 240 8.49 -8.17 -9.29
CA GLY A 240 9.66 -8.73 -9.97
C GLY A 240 10.57 -9.51 -9.03
N MET A 241 10.11 -9.92 -7.87
CA MET A 241 10.88 -10.72 -6.92
C MET A 241 11.08 -12.15 -7.44
N ILE A 242 10.06 -12.74 -8.05
CA ILE A 242 10.08 -14.09 -8.61
C ILE A 242 9.67 -14.10 -10.09
N PRO A 243 10.05 -15.15 -10.86
CA PRO A 243 9.60 -15.31 -12.25
C PRO A 243 8.14 -15.76 -12.30
N LEU A 244 7.44 -15.50 -13.42
CA LEU A 244 6.08 -15.97 -13.68
C LEU A 244 5.92 -17.48 -13.49
N SER A 245 6.95 -18.26 -13.83
CA SER A 245 6.96 -19.72 -13.65
C SER A 245 6.84 -20.19 -12.19
N SER A 246 6.99 -19.30 -11.22
CA SER A 246 6.80 -19.58 -9.79
C SER A 246 5.42 -19.19 -9.28
N VAL A 247 4.58 -18.58 -10.11
CA VAL A 247 3.20 -18.21 -9.76
C VAL A 247 2.30 -19.42 -9.93
N ASN A 248 1.63 -19.81 -8.85
CA ASN A 248 0.63 -20.86 -8.90
C ASN A 248 -0.66 -20.36 -9.56
N THR A 249 -1.42 -21.29 -10.13
CA THR A 249 -2.76 -21.00 -10.65
C THR A 249 -3.66 -20.54 -9.52
N PHE A 250 -4.43 -19.47 -9.78
CA PHE A 250 -5.40 -18.93 -8.83
C PHE A 250 -6.70 -18.53 -9.52
N ASP A 251 -7.74 -18.33 -8.72
CA ASP A 251 -9.05 -17.93 -9.20
C ASP A 251 -9.40 -16.50 -8.81
N LEU A 252 -10.07 -15.82 -9.74
CA LEU A 252 -10.75 -14.56 -9.51
C LEU A 252 -12.25 -14.80 -9.55
N PHE A 253 -12.96 -14.45 -8.50
CA PHE A 253 -14.41 -14.57 -8.41
C PHE A 253 -15.06 -13.21 -8.63
N LYS A 254 -16.08 -13.18 -9.50
CA LYS A 254 -16.79 -11.96 -9.86
C LYS A 254 -18.22 -11.96 -9.38
N ASN A 255 -18.74 -10.76 -9.08
CA ASN A 255 -20.12 -10.57 -8.65
C ASN A 255 -20.46 -11.49 -7.47
N ILE A 256 -19.72 -11.33 -6.40
CA ILE A 256 -19.95 -12.05 -5.15
C ILE A 256 -21.25 -11.53 -4.55
N THR A 257 -22.22 -12.41 -4.37
CA THR A 257 -23.57 -12.05 -3.95
C THR A 257 -23.87 -12.37 -2.49
N SER A 258 -23.07 -13.24 -1.89
CA SER A 258 -23.14 -13.53 -0.45
C SER A 258 -21.80 -14.08 0.04
N TRP A 259 -21.52 -13.90 1.31
CA TRP A 259 -20.37 -14.49 1.98
C TRP A 259 -20.65 -14.63 3.49
N GLU A 260 -20.18 -15.72 4.05
CA GLU A 260 -20.42 -16.12 5.43
C GLU A 260 -19.12 -16.65 6.04
N PRO A 261 -18.36 -15.85 6.79
CA PRO A 261 -17.20 -16.32 7.51
C PRO A 261 -17.61 -17.14 8.74
N SER A 262 -16.85 -18.18 9.05
CA SER A 262 -16.98 -18.94 10.28
C SER A 262 -15.60 -19.24 10.87
N GLU A 263 -15.55 -19.89 12.04
CA GLU A 263 -14.29 -20.29 12.67
C GLU A 263 -13.54 -21.36 11.87
N THR A 264 -14.23 -22.11 11.01
CA THR A 264 -13.66 -23.25 10.30
C THR A 264 -13.55 -23.07 8.79
N ASN A 265 -14.31 -22.15 8.22
CA ASN A 265 -14.32 -21.88 6.79
C ASN A 265 -14.93 -20.52 6.45
N PHE A 266 -14.76 -20.13 5.21
CA PHE A 266 -15.37 -18.97 4.61
C PHE A 266 -16.18 -19.41 3.39
N ASN A 267 -17.51 -19.27 3.47
CA ASN A 267 -18.42 -19.61 2.39
C ASN A 267 -18.81 -18.36 1.61
N PHE A 268 -18.91 -18.48 0.30
CA PHE A 268 -19.37 -17.39 -0.55
C PHE A 268 -20.08 -17.88 -1.81
N THR A 269 -20.84 -16.99 -2.43
CA THR A 269 -21.50 -17.22 -3.72
C THR A 269 -20.99 -16.20 -4.73
N ALA A 270 -20.57 -16.65 -5.90
CA ALA A 270 -20.09 -15.78 -6.97
C ALA A 270 -20.75 -16.13 -8.31
N ASN A 271 -21.08 -15.12 -9.13
CA ASN A 271 -21.73 -15.37 -10.43
C ASN A 271 -20.78 -15.95 -11.48
N SER A 272 -19.47 -15.67 -11.36
CA SER A 272 -18.47 -16.25 -12.25
C SER A 272 -17.16 -16.51 -11.52
N ARG A 273 -16.40 -17.45 -12.06
CA ARG A 273 -15.05 -17.82 -11.64
C ARG A 273 -14.16 -17.79 -12.88
N ILE A 274 -13.05 -17.09 -12.79
CA ILE A 274 -12.03 -17.01 -13.84
C ILE A 274 -10.73 -17.57 -13.24
N THR A 275 -10.16 -18.57 -13.90
CA THR A 275 -8.90 -19.17 -13.47
C THR A 275 -7.75 -18.49 -14.23
N TYR A 276 -6.77 -18.02 -13.50
CA TYR A 276 -5.53 -17.47 -14.02
C TYR A 276 -4.39 -18.46 -13.81
N ASP A 277 -3.91 -19.02 -14.89
CA ASP A 277 -2.61 -19.68 -14.98
C ASP A 277 -1.58 -18.73 -15.59
N GLN A 278 -0.36 -19.19 -15.78
CA GLN A 278 0.74 -18.39 -16.30
C GLN A 278 0.45 -17.85 -17.72
N ASP A 279 -0.20 -18.66 -18.57
CA ASP A 279 -0.57 -18.26 -19.94
C ASP A 279 -1.66 -17.18 -19.92
N ALA A 280 -2.65 -17.29 -19.03
CA ALA A 280 -3.70 -16.30 -18.84
C ALA A 280 -3.13 -14.98 -18.30
N ILE A 281 -2.21 -15.04 -17.33
CA ILE A 281 -1.51 -13.84 -16.79
C ILE A 281 -0.70 -13.18 -17.92
N LEU A 282 0.07 -13.97 -18.70
CA LEU A 282 0.85 -13.44 -19.80
C LEU A 282 -0.03 -12.84 -20.90
N SER A 283 -1.17 -13.42 -21.17
CA SER A 283 -2.15 -12.90 -22.13
C SER A 283 -2.80 -11.60 -21.66
N LEU A 284 -3.02 -11.45 -20.33
CA LEU A 284 -3.64 -10.26 -19.76
C LEU A 284 -2.67 -9.09 -19.69
N LEU A 285 -1.46 -9.33 -19.18
CA LEU A 285 -0.51 -8.29 -18.81
C LEU A 285 0.62 -8.10 -19.80
N GLY A 286 0.87 -9.10 -20.66
CA GLY A 286 2.13 -9.18 -21.40
C GLY A 286 3.30 -9.64 -20.52
N SER A 287 4.49 -9.65 -21.11
CA SER A 287 5.71 -9.98 -20.37
C SER A 287 6.11 -8.84 -19.42
N ARG A 288 6.39 -9.18 -18.17
CA ARG A 288 6.98 -8.22 -17.25
C ARG A 288 8.41 -7.88 -17.67
N ILE A 289 8.70 -6.60 -17.86
CA ILE A 289 10.03 -6.07 -18.20
C ILE A 289 10.33 -4.87 -17.27
N PRO A 290 11.47 -4.91 -16.54
CA PRO A 290 12.48 -5.97 -16.47
C PRO A 290 11.93 -7.27 -15.87
N ASP A 291 12.48 -8.42 -16.26
CA ASP A 291 12.15 -9.71 -15.64
C ASP A 291 12.72 -9.83 -14.23
N SER A 292 12.39 -10.92 -13.53
CA SER A 292 12.81 -11.11 -12.12
C SER A 292 14.31 -11.17 -11.92
N SER A 293 15.09 -11.53 -12.93
CA SER A 293 16.58 -11.55 -12.85
C SER A 293 17.19 -10.16 -12.92
N ASN A 294 16.49 -9.23 -13.57
CA ASN A 294 16.94 -7.87 -13.85
C ASN A 294 16.18 -6.80 -13.07
N SER A 295 15.13 -7.18 -12.33
CA SER A 295 14.35 -6.27 -11.50
C SER A 295 15.13 -5.80 -10.27
N GLN A 296 14.87 -4.58 -9.86
CA GLN A 296 15.36 -4.02 -8.61
C GLN A 296 14.86 -4.84 -7.41
N LYS A 297 15.74 -5.07 -6.43
CA LYS A 297 15.45 -5.81 -5.18
C LYS A 297 15.72 -4.98 -3.93
N GLU A 298 16.52 -3.93 -4.05
CA GLU A 298 16.88 -3.04 -2.97
C GLU A 298 16.28 -1.66 -3.28
N PHE A 299 15.52 -1.10 -2.35
CA PHE A 299 14.81 0.16 -2.51
C PHE A 299 15.26 1.14 -1.44
N ASN A 300 15.65 2.33 -1.84
CA ASN A 300 15.97 3.41 -0.92
C ASN A 300 14.70 4.11 -0.46
N LEU A 301 14.53 4.24 0.84
CA LEU A 301 13.38 4.85 1.49
C LEU A 301 13.81 6.05 2.33
N LEU A 302 13.16 7.20 2.11
CA LEU A 302 13.20 8.34 3.01
C LEU A 302 11.95 8.33 3.88
N VAL A 303 12.10 8.49 5.19
CA VAL A 303 10.98 8.63 6.13
C VAL A 303 11.03 10.00 6.78
N LEU A 304 9.94 10.76 6.63
CA LEU A 304 9.77 12.09 7.22
C LEU A 304 8.52 12.11 8.12
N VAL A 305 8.69 12.52 9.36
CA VAL A 305 7.56 12.78 10.26
C VAL A 305 7.11 14.24 10.07
N LEU A 306 5.86 14.42 9.62
CA LEU A 306 5.23 15.74 9.57
C LEU A 306 4.74 16.12 10.97
N THR A 307 5.09 17.30 11.43
CA THR A 307 4.81 17.74 12.81
C THR A 307 4.71 19.26 12.91
N GLU A 308 3.93 19.77 13.88
CA GLU A 308 3.86 21.20 14.21
C GLU A 308 4.77 21.62 15.37
N LYS A 309 5.48 20.67 15.96
CA LYS A 309 6.39 20.86 17.12
C LYS A 309 7.60 19.95 17.00
N GLU A 310 8.66 20.26 17.71
CA GLU A 310 9.78 19.32 17.84
C GLU A 310 9.30 17.99 18.43
N LEU A 311 9.78 16.88 17.84
CA LEU A 311 9.46 15.56 18.35
C LEU A 311 10.10 15.32 19.71
N THR A 312 9.36 14.73 20.62
CA THR A 312 9.86 14.26 21.90
C THR A 312 10.72 13.00 21.72
N ASP A 313 11.54 12.68 22.73
CA ASP A 313 12.33 11.44 22.74
C ASP A 313 11.45 10.20 22.55
N GLY A 314 10.22 10.19 23.09
CA GLY A 314 9.26 9.12 22.95
C GLY A 314 8.77 8.94 21.50
N GLU A 315 8.43 10.05 20.82
CA GLU A 315 8.01 10.06 19.43
C GLU A 315 9.16 9.61 18.51
N TRP A 316 10.39 10.13 18.74
CA TRP A 316 11.57 9.67 18.03
C TRP A 316 11.84 8.18 18.20
N ASN A 317 11.75 7.67 19.43
CA ASN A 317 11.96 6.24 19.71
C ASN A 317 10.89 5.38 19.00
N THR A 318 9.65 5.83 18.95
CA THR A 318 8.56 5.10 18.28
C THR A 318 8.84 4.97 16.79
N ILE A 319 9.12 6.06 16.11
CA ILE A 319 9.33 6.02 14.66
C ILE A 319 10.66 5.35 14.28
N ASN A 320 11.75 5.60 15.01
CA ASN A 320 13.03 4.94 14.75
C ASN A 320 12.92 3.41 14.90
N SER A 321 12.23 2.94 15.95
CA SER A 321 12.01 1.51 16.15
C SER A 321 11.17 0.89 15.03
N ALA A 322 10.16 1.60 14.55
CA ALA A 322 9.33 1.14 13.43
C ALA A 322 10.13 1.07 12.12
N VAL A 323 10.98 2.07 11.86
CA VAL A 323 11.85 2.10 10.68
C VAL A 323 12.94 1.04 10.75
N ASP A 324 13.58 0.84 11.89
CA ASP A 324 14.57 -0.21 12.08
C ASP A 324 13.96 -1.60 11.84
N TRP A 325 12.75 -1.79 12.34
CA TRP A 325 12.00 -3.05 12.12
C TRP A 325 11.63 -3.22 10.64
N PHE A 326 11.07 -2.20 9.99
CA PHE A 326 10.62 -2.28 8.59
C PHE A 326 11.78 -2.54 7.62
N SER A 327 12.94 -1.96 7.89
CA SER A 327 14.17 -2.10 7.08
C SER A 327 15.08 -3.25 7.51
N PHE A 328 14.73 -4.01 8.54
CA PHE A 328 15.56 -5.12 9.01
C PHE A 328 15.62 -6.24 7.98
N ASN A 329 16.84 -6.63 7.59
CA ASN A 329 17.10 -7.69 6.62
C ASN A 329 17.21 -9.06 7.32
N GLY A 330 16.15 -9.48 8.01
CA GLY A 330 16.08 -10.75 8.73
C GLY A 330 14.68 -10.96 9.30
N ALA A 331 14.45 -12.15 9.87
CA ALA A 331 13.23 -12.50 10.56
C ALA A 331 13.35 -12.15 12.05
N ASP A 332 12.34 -11.50 12.61
CA ASP A 332 12.27 -11.19 14.04
C ASP A 332 11.39 -12.17 14.83
N ASN A 333 10.77 -13.13 14.14
CA ASN A 333 9.84 -14.13 14.69
C ASN A 333 8.60 -13.52 15.36
N SER A 334 8.23 -12.31 15.00
CA SER A 334 6.93 -11.72 15.38
C SER A 334 5.82 -12.28 14.48
N PHE A 335 4.56 -11.88 14.76
CA PHE A 335 3.46 -12.18 13.84
C PHE A 335 3.29 -11.14 12.74
N LEU A 336 4.04 -10.03 12.80
CA LEU A 336 4.11 -9.02 11.77
C LEU A 336 5.32 -9.30 10.86
N PHE A 337 5.16 -9.02 9.59
CA PHE A 337 6.19 -9.16 8.58
C PHE A 337 6.82 -7.81 8.29
N ASN A 338 8.14 -7.70 8.41
CA ASN A 338 8.88 -6.59 7.82
C ASN A 338 9.00 -6.79 6.30
N PHE A 339 9.56 -5.82 5.58
CA PHE A 339 9.65 -5.91 4.11
C PHE A 339 10.46 -7.11 3.62
N TYR A 340 11.55 -7.45 4.30
CA TYR A 340 12.38 -8.59 3.96
C TYR A 340 11.61 -9.92 4.12
N GLU A 341 10.94 -10.09 5.25
CA GLU A 341 10.14 -11.29 5.51
C GLU A 341 8.94 -11.38 4.55
N ALA A 342 8.24 -10.26 4.34
CA ALA A 342 7.09 -10.21 3.42
C ALA A 342 7.46 -10.55 1.97
N THR A 343 8.71 -10.30 1.58
CA THR A 343 9.25 -10.65 0.25
C THR A 343 9.99 -11.99 0.22
N ASN A 344 9.77 -12.87 1.20
CA ASN A 344 10.46 -14.17 1.32
C ASN A 344 11.98 -14.04 1.33
N GLY A 345 12.51 -12.99 1.92
CA GLY A 345 13.96 -12.75 2.04
C GLY A 345 14.64 -12.25 0.75
N ILE A 346 13.88 -11.81 -0.24
CA ILE A 346 14.41 -11.36 -1.55
C ILE A 346 14.59 -9.84 -1.59
N GLY A 347 13.54 -9.11 -1.20
CA GLY A 347 13.54 -7.64 -1.24
C GLY A 347 14.15 -7.02 0.00
N LYS A 348 14.71 -5.82 -0.15
CA LYS A 348 15.27 -5.04 0.95
C LYS A 348 14.85 -3.59 0.84
N VAL A 349 14.66 -2.94 1.98
CA VAL A 349 14.53 -1.50 2.10
C VAL A 349 15.77 -0.95 2.81
N ILE A 350 16.34 0.09 2.24
CA ILE A 350 17.51 0.78 2.79
C ILE A 350 17.06 2.16 3.24
N VAL A 351 17.30 2.50 4.50
CA VAL A 351 16.91 3.76 5.13
C VAL A 351 18.15 4.48 5.64
N GLY A 352 18.14 5.81 5.52
CA GLY A 352 19.29 6.65 5.83
C GLY A 352 20.16 6.94 4.61
N GLU A 353 21.00 7.97 4.68
CA GLU A 353 21.98 8.30 3.63
C GLU A 353 23.25 7.45 3.73
#